data_45fe102d1b3cc7a1f982f7125beabcb8
#
_entry.id   45fe102d1b3cc7a1f982f7125beabcb8
#
_cell.length_a   1.000
_cell.length_b   1.000
_cell.length_c   1.000
_cell.angle_alpha   90.00
_cell.angle_beta   90.00
_cell.angle_gamma   90.00
#
_symmetry.space_group_name_H-M   'P 1'
#
loop_
_entity.id
_entity.type
_entity.pdbx_description
1 polymer ?
#
loop_
_entity_poly.entity_id
_entity_poly.type
_entity_poly.pdbx_seq_one_letter_code
_entity_poly.pdbx_strand_id
1 'polypeptide(L)'
;MKVPAFDAVLDVPLGGAGADLRAEAVFLGGRVKARIMDYGLPGRKKRPFVRVLMDRPLDVRWADPFEVRTPAGDLAGRGRCLYPNAPSVKDLKPSRRKALLDRLGLGEREMVLALTEAGGVQGLKGEDLETFCRLSRSRVEALSRALEEEGLVRILGFDPLRLVSQASLDFLRARIASFLARHHKAHPGRRGAAIEVLEKKLAAPRTVLVLALRLLAKEGRTVEDGGYVHLSDFQIPLSPADEKTLVELEGMVLSGEFGRVRLDDIRATLKLTSAKLQTLLAVLAERKKIVEGVGEFILHATWLDEIVRKVRESGKRELTVADFKAMTGLSRKYSIPLLELLDSMGVTRRKGSVRDIL
;
A
#
# COMPACT_ATOMS: atom_id res chain seq x y z
N MET A 1 -2.03 16.14 -22.74
CA MET A 1 -0.69 15.54 -23.03
C MET A 1 -0.65 15.13 -24.50
N LYS A 2 0.39 15.54 -25.29
CA LYS A 2 0.52 15.12 -26.69
C LYS A 2 1.08 13.70 -26.75
N VAL A 3 0.43 12.83 -27.52
CA VAL A 3 0.80 11.42 -27.66
C VAL A 3 1.22 11.11 -29.11
N PRO A 4 2.25 10.27 -29.34
CA PRO A 4 2.68 9.87 -30.67
C PRO A 4 1.86 8.71 -31.26
N ALA A 5 1.15 7.98 -30.42
CA ALA A 5 0.38 6.81 -30.83
C ALA A 5 -0.78 6.57 -29.85
N PHE A 6 -1.83 5.93 -30.35
CA PHE A 6 -2.96 5.48 -29.54
C PHE A 6 -3.57 4.18 -30.10
N ASP A 7 -4.26 3.42 -29.27
CA ASP A 7 -5.06 2.28 -29.69
C ASP A 7 -6.53 2.70 -29.81
N ALA A 8 -7.22 2.19 -30.82
CA ALA A 8 -8.56 2.59 -31.18
C ALA A 8 -9.44 1.41 -31.62
N VAL A 9 -10.73 1.64 -31.63
CA VAL A 9 -11.70 0.79 -32.34
C VAL A 9 -12.22 1.55 -33.56
N LEU A 10 -12.34 0.84 -34.67
CA LEU A 10 -12.98 1.38 -35.87
C LEU A 10 -14.45 0.99 -35.88
N ASP A 11 -15.33 1.98 -36.08
CA ASP A 11 -16.77 1.78 -36.26
C ASP A 11 -17.08 1.35 -37.71
N VAL A 12 -16.30 1.89 -38.66
CA VAL A 12 -16.29 1.49 -40.08
C VAL A 12 -14.92 0.90 -40.37
N PRO A 13 -14.84 -0.38 -40.77
CA PRO A 13 -13.57 -1.02 -41.08
C PRO A 13 -12.92 -0.40 -42.32
N LEU A 14 -11.60 -0.46 -42.38
CA LEU A 14 -10.83 0.05 -43.51
C LEU A 14 -11.18 -0.74 -44.76
N GLY A 15 -11.73 -0.11 -45.79
CA GLY A 15 -12.11 -0.74 -47.03
C GLY A 15 -10.87 -1.25 -47.79
N GLY A 16 -10.66 -2.60 -47.81
CA GLY A 16 -9.64 -3.25 -48.65
C GLY A 16 -8.18 -3.00 -48.22
N ALA A 17 -7.93 -2.31 -47.12
CA ALA A 17 -6.58 -2.08 -46.64
C ALA A 17 -6.06 -3.27 -45.81
N GLY A 18 -4.90 -3.77 -46.17
CA GLY A 18 -4.17 -4.79 -45.40
C GLY A 18 -3.77 -4.31 -43.98
N ALA A 19 -3.05 -5.15 -43.25
CA ALA A 19 -2.67 -4.94 -41.84
C ALA A 19 -1.90 -3.65 -41.55
N ASP A 20 -1.55 -2.83 -42.54
CA ASP A 20 -0.71 -1.65 -42.42
C ASP A 20 -1.04 -0.59 -43.49
N LEU A 21 -1.77 0.46 -43.12
CA LEU A 21 -2.20 1.54 -44.01
C LEU A 21 -1.49 2.86 -43.68
N ARG A 22 -0.87 3.50 -44.68
CA ARG A 22 -0.47 4.89 -44.59
C ARG A 22 -1.68 5.78 -44.98
N ALA A 23 -2.07 6.68 -44.08
CA ALA A 23 -3.29 7.47 -44.19
C ALA A 23 -3.14 8.83 -43.49
N GLU A 24 -4.15 9.66 -43.57
CA GLU A 24 -4.31 10.82 -42.70
C GLU A 24 -5.33 10.50 -41.61
N ALA A 25 -4.97 10.76 -40.36
CA ALA A 25 -5.90 10.77 -39.24
C ALA A 25 -6.42 12.21 -39.05
N VAL A 26 -7.73 12.37 -39.07
CA VAL A 26 -8.40 13.65 -38.93
C VAL A 26 -9.17 13.71 -37.62
N PHE A 27 -8.83 14.68 -36.79
CA PHE A 27 -9.47 14.97 -35.51
C PHE A 27 -10.15 16.34 -35.57
N LEU A 28 -10.96 16.68 -34.56
CA LEU A 28 -11.55 18.03 -34.41
C LEU A 28 -10.50 19.15 -34.40
N GLY A 29 -9.25 18.85 -34.02
CA GLY A 29 -8.14 19.80 -33.91
C GLY A 29 -7.15 19.79 -35.09
N GLY A 30 -7.43 19.08 -36.19
CA GLY A 30 -6.54 19.03 -37.33
C GLY A 30 -6.27 17.69 -37.97
N ARG A 31 -5.39 17.67 -38.95
CA ARG A 31 -4.98 16.48 -39.71
C ARG A 31 -3.54 16.13 -39.38
N VAL A 32 -3.24 14.83 -39.37
CA VAL A 32 -1.89 14.31 -39.14
C VAL A 32 -1.67 13.10 -40.03
N LYS A 33 -0.49 12.99 -40.64
CA LYS A 33 -0.11 11.76 -41.31
C LYS A 33 0.05 10.65 -40.29
N ALA A 34 -0.51 9.49 -40.58
CA ALA A 34 -0.51 8.38 -39.65
C ALA A 34 -0.31 7.04 -40.38
N ARG A 35 0.19 6.09 -39.64
CA ARG A 35 0.22 4.67 -40.00
C ARG A 35 -0.78 3.94 -39.16
N ILE A 36 -1.73 3.28 -39.78
CA ILE A 36 -2.78 2.52 -39.13
C ILE A 36 -2.40 1.04 -39.19
N MET A 37 -2.23 0.42 -38.06
CA MET A 37 -1.89 -1.00 -37.94
C MET A 37 -3.09 -1.76 -37.38
N ASP A 38 -3.63 -2.70 -38.15
CA ASP A 38 -4.65 -3.61 -37.63
C ASP A 38 -3.98 -4.67 -36.74
N TYR A 39 -4.54 -4.87 -35.56
CA TYR A 39 -4.07 -5.92 -34.64
C TYR A 39 -4.49 -7.34 -35.05
N GLY A 40 -5.37 -7.49 -36.03
CA GLY A 40 -6.00 -8.79 -36.35
C GLY A 40 -6.86 -9.32 -35.19
N LEU A 41 -7.20 -8.46 -34.24
CA LEU A 41 -7.98 -8.79 -33.06
C LEU A 41 -9.40 -8.21 -33.24
N PRO A 42 -10.43 -9.01 -33.52
CA PRO A 42 -11.79 -8.50 -33.57
C PRO A 42 -12.26 -8.12 -32.18
N GLY A 43 -12.70 -6.88 -32.02
CA GLY A 43 -13.41 -6.41 -30.83
C GLY A 43 -14.86 -6.89 -30.80
N ARG A 44 -15.64 -6.38 -29.83
CA ARG A 44 -17.09 -6.62 -29.74
C ARG A 44 -17.79 -6.19 -31.03
N LYS A 45 -18.80 -6.95 -31.46
CA LYS A 45 -19.53 -6.73 -32.71
C LYS A 45 -18.63 -6.77 -33.96
N LYS A 46 -17.51 -7.52 -33.93
CA LYS A 46 -16.55 -7.68 -35.04
C LYS A 46 -15.88 -6.37 -35.49
N ARG A 47 -15.86 -5.31 -34.64
CA ARG A 47 -15.16 -4.07 -34.95
C ARG A 47 -13.65 -4.28 -34.75
N PRO A 48 -12.80 -3.91 -35.72
CA PRO A 48 -11.37 -4.11 -35.61
C PRO A 48 -10.73 -3.14 -34.59
N PHE A 49 -9.77 -3.65 -33.83
CA PHE A 49 -8.87 -2.83 -33.05
C PHE A 49 -7.66 -2.47 -33.88
N VAL A 50 -7.28 -1.21 -33.86
CA VAL A 50 -6.15 -0.68 -34.62
C VAL A 50 -5.23 0.12 -33.72
N ARG A 51 -3.97 0.20 -34.11
CA ARG A 51 -3.02 1.15 -33.60
C ARG A 51 -2.79 2.26 -34.59
N VAL A 52 -2.92 3.49 -34.15
CA VAL A 52 -2.63 4.69 -34.93
C VAL A 52 -1.30 5.28 -34.50
N LEU A 53 -0.31 5.28 -35.38
CA LEU A 53 1.01 5.87 -35.17
C LEU A 53 1.03 7.18 -35.95
N MET A 54 1.22 8.30 -35.25
CA MET A 54 1.19 9.64 -35.83
C MET A 54 2.59 10.16 -36.07
N ASP A 55 2.83 10.88 -37.18
CA ASP A 55 4.13 11.49 -37.51
C ASP A 55 4.47 12.68 -36.60
N ARG A 56 3.48 13.27 -35.96
CA ARG A 56 3.63 14.30 -34.93
C ARG A 56 2.69 14.04 -33.75
N PRO A 57 3.11 14.28 -32.50
CA PRO A 57 2.26 14.07 -31.33
C PRO A 57 1.08 15.06 -31.29
N LEU A 58 -0.14 14.53 -31.02
CA LEU A 58 -1.37 15.32 -30.82
C LEU A 58 -1.95 15.06 -29.42
N ASP A 59 -2.80 15.98 -28.95
CA ASP A 59 -3.61 15.79 -27.75
C ASP A 59 -4.83 14.94 -28.08
N VAL A 60 -4.65 13.62 -27.98
CA VAL A 60 -5.69 12.63 -28.18
C VAL A 60 -6.01 11.98 -26.83
N ARG A 61 -7.30 11.87 -26.53
CA ARG A 61 -7.79 11.30 -25.27
C ARG A 61 -8.80 10.21 -25.52
N TRP A 62 -9.10 9.46 -24.49
CA TRP A 62 -10.12 8.43 -24.52
C TRP A 62 -11.45 8.97 -25.05
N ALA A 63 -12.09 8.18 -25.91
CA ALA A 63 -13.34 8.47 -26.62
C ALA A 63 -13.26 9.59 -27.70
N ASP A 64 -12.10 10.25 -27.90
CA ASP A 64 -11.97 11.23 -28.99
C ASP A 64 -12.25 10.54 -30.34
N PRO A 65 -13.19 11.07 -31.14
CA PRO A 65 -13.49 10.54 -32.48
C PRO A 65 -12.41 10.96 -33.48
N PHE A 66 -12.18 10.11 -34.47
CA PHE A 66 -11.30 10.42 -35.60
C PHE A 66 -11.78 9.76 -36.88
N GLU A 67 -11.40 10.35 -38.03
CA GLU A 67 -11.54 9.78 -39.34
C GLU A 67 -10.20 9.36 -39.88
N VAL A 68 -10.21 8.29 -40.66
CA VAL A 68 -9.05 7.84 -41.47
C VAL A 68 -9.35 8.19 -42.91
N ARG A 69 -8.47 8.97 -43.55
CA ARG A 69 -8.58 9.34 -44.95
C ARG A 69 -7.42 8.82 -45.76
N THR A 70 -7.68 8.41 -46.98
CA THR A 70 -6.64 8.06 -47.92
C THR A 70 -5.81 9.28 -48.31
N PRO A 71 -4.62 9.12 -48.91
CA PRO A 71 -3.85 10.24 -49.45
C PRO A 71 -4.63 11.05 -50.55
N ALA A 72 -5.61 10.43 -51.20
CA ALA A 72 -6.51 11.08 -52.16
C ALA A 72 -7.63 11.89 -51.48
N GLY A 73 -7.76 11.78 -50.14
CA GLY A 73 -8.78 12.51 -49.37
C GLY A 73 -10.06 11.74 -49.07
N ASP A 74 -10.23 10.55 -49.65
CA ASP A 74 -11.42 9.74 -49.45
C ASP A 74 -11.51 9.19 -48.05
N LEU A 75 -12.70 9.04 -47.49
CA LEU A 75 -12.94 8.44 -46.20
C LEU A 75 -12.69 6.94 -46.25
N ALA A 76 -11.64 6.49 -45.58
CA ALA A 76 -11.27 5.08 -45.43
C ALA A 76 -11.86 4.40 -44.21
N GLY A 77 -12.14 5.18 -43.13
CA GLY A 77 -12.68 4.63 -41.90
C GLY A 77 -13.02 5.70 -40.87
N ARG A 78 -13.78 5.33 -39.85
CA ARG A 78 -14.09 6.13 -38.67
C ARG A 78 -13.92 5.33 -37.42
N GLY A 79 -13.48 5.98 -36.35
CA GLY A 79 -13.30 5.32 -35.08
C GLY A 79 -13.19 6.27 -33.92
N ARG A 80 -12.85 5.72 -32.76
CA ARG A 80 -12.60 6.46 -31.55
C ARG A 80 -11.41 5.91 -30.79
N CYS A 81 -10.67 6.80 -30.14
CA CYS A 81 -9.56 6.44 -29.28
C CYS A 81 -10.05 5.63 -28.07
N LEU A 82 -9.42 4.51 -27.80
CA LEU A 82 -9.66 3.72 -26.58
C LEU A 82 -8.52 3.87 -25.59
N TYR A 83 -7.27 3.90 -26.06
CA TYR A 83 -6.11 3.99 -25.17
C TYR A 83 -5.11 5.02 -25.71
N PRO A 84 -5.19 6.28 -25.26
CA PRO A 84 -4.19 7.29 -25.57
C PRO A 84 -2.84 6.88 -24.99
N ASN A 85 -1.75 7.18 -25.68
CA ASN A 85 -0.38 6.80 -25.29
C ASN A 85 -0.23 5.30 -24.93
N ALA A 86 -0.87 4.45 -25.73
CA ALA A 86 -0.86 3.01 -25.50
C ALA A 86 0.57 2.44 -25.48
N PRO A 87 0.89 1.53 -24.56
CA PRO A 87 2.21 0.90 -24.47
C PRO A 87 2.56 0.18 -25.76
N SER A 88 3.85 -0.04 -26.01
CA SER A 88 4.31 -0.75 -27.23
C SER A 88 3.58 -2.07 -27.44
N VAL A 89 3.43 -2.47 -28.71
CA VAL A 89 2.81 -3.75 -29.05
C VAL A 89 3.52 -4.93 -28.37
N LYS A 90 4.83 -4.81 -28.16
CA LYS A 90 5.67 -5.84 -27.53
C LYS A 90 5.45 -5.95 -26.01
N ASP A 91 4.97 -4.89 -25.35
CA ASP A 91 4.89 -4.81 -23.89
C ASP A 91 3.66 -5.54 -23.32
N LEU A 92 2.67 -5.82 -24.14
CA LEU A 92 1.43 -6.47 -23.71
C LEU A 92 1.04 -7.63 -24.63
N LYS A 93 0.79 -8.80 -24.06
CA LYS A 93 0.32 -9.96 -24.81
C LYS A 93 -0.97 -9.62 -25.56
N PRO A 94 -1.17 -10.11 -26.83
CA PRO A 94 -2.34 -9.78 -27.63
C PRO A 94 -3.68 -10.04 -26.93
N SER A 95 -3.81 -11.16 -26.21
CA SER A 95 -5.03 -11.50 -25.47
C SER A 95 -5.35 -10.50 -24.35
N ARG A 96 -4.34 -10.04 -23.61
CA ARG A 96 -4.51 -9.03 -22.56
C ARG A 96 -4.84 -7.66 -23.14
N ARG A 97 -4.19 -7.31 -24.26
CA ARG A 97 -4.50 -6.06 -24.97
C ARG A 97 -5.95 -6.06 -25.44
N LYS A 98 -6.39 -7.14 -26.09
CA LYS A 98 -7.78 -7.29 -26.52
C LYS A 98 -8.76 -7.12 -25.36
N ALA A 99 -8.54 -7.86 -24.27
CA ALA A 99 -9.41 -7.77 -23.10
C ALA A 99 -9.51 -6.35 -22.53
N LEU A 100 -8.38 -5.63 -22.47
CA LEU A 100 -8.36 -4.24 -22.02
C LEU A 100 -9.12 -3.32 -22.98
N LEU A 101 -8.86 -3.40 -24.29
CA LEU A 101 -9.52 -2.56 -25.30
C LEU A 101 -11.02 -2.84 -25.36
N ASP A 102 -11.44 -4.09 -25.24
CA ASP A 102 -12.87 -4.44 -25.15
C ASP A 102 -13.56 -3.73 -23.98
N ARG A 103 -12.89 -3.67 -22.82
CA ARG A 103 -13.42 -3.02 -21.61
C ARG A 103 -13.42 -1.49 -21.72
N LEU A 104 -12.34 -0.92 -22.25
CA LEU A 104 -12.25 0.55 -22.49
C LEU A 104 -13.33 1.03 -23.48
N GLY A 105 -13.83 0.15 -24.34
CA GLY A 105 -14.92 0.46 -25.27
C GLY A 105 -16.33 0.42 -24.67
N LEU A 106 -16.51 0.01 -23.40
CA LEU A 106 -17.83 -0.18 -22.78
C LEU A 106 -18.41 1.08 -22.12
N GLY A 107 -17.61 2.14 -21.94
CA GLY A 107 -18.04 3.39 -21.34
C GLY A 107 -17.20 3.82 -20.14
N GLU A 108 -17.57 4.96 -19.57
CA GLU A 108 -16.79 5.67 -18.54
C GLU A 108 -16.51 4.80 -17.30
N ARG A 109 -17.57 4.15 -16.79
CA ARG A 109 -17.48 3.33 -15.58
C ARG A 109 -16.49 2.19 -15.75
N GLU A 110 -16.62 1.44 -16.85
CA GLU A 110 -15.75 0.31 -17.13
C GLU A 110 -14.33 0.76 -17.50
N MET A 111 -14.17 1.92 -18.11
CA MET A 111 -12.86 2.51 -18.37
C MET A 111 -12.12 2.79 -17.04
N VAL A 112 -12.77 3.44 -16.07
CA VAL A 112 -12.14 3.71 -14.74
C VAL A 112 -11.78 2.40 -14.04
N LEU A 113 -12.68 1.43 -14.03
CA LEU A 113 -12.43 0.12 -13.41
C LEU A 113 -11.27 -0.62 -14.09
N ALA A 114 -11.27 -0.69 -15.42
CA ALA A 114 -10.24 -1.39 -16.20
C ALA A 114 -8.85 -0.76 -16.01
N LEU A 115 -8.76 0.57 -15.96
CA LEU A 115 -7.51 1.27 -15.68
C LEU A 115 -7.04 1.04 -14.24
N THR A 116 -7.96 1.05 -13.26
CA THR A 116 -7.62 0.78 -11.86
C THR A 116 -7.06 -0.64 -11.70
N GLU A 117 -7.66 -1.62 -12.33
CA GLU A 117 -7.18 -3.01 -12.31
C GLU A 117 -5.84 -3.16 -13.05
N ALA A 118 -5.68 -2.50 -14.21
CA ALA A 118 -4.42 -2.50 -14.96
C ALA A 118 -3.26 -1.91 -14.15
N GLY A 119 -3.54 -0.93 -13.29
CA GLY A 119 -2.56 -0.36 -12.34
C GLY A 119 -2.10 -1.33 -11.24
N GLY A 120 -2.80 -2.45 -11.05
CA GLY A 120 -2.46 -3.46 -10.04
C GLY A 120 -2.36 -2.85 -8.64
N VAL A 121 -1.33 -3.21 -7.88
CA VAL A 121 -1.09 -2.68 -6.52
C VAL A 121 -0.67 -1.20 -6.51
N GLN A 122 -0.23 -0.64 -7.62
CA GLN A 122 0.07 0.80 -7.74
C GLN A 122 -1.23 1.62 -7.77
N GLY A 123 -2.33 1.00 -8.20
CA GLY A 123 -3.62 1.63 -8.36
C GLY A 123 -3.67 2.63 -9.52
N LEU A 124 -4.66 3.49 -9.50
CA LEU A 124 -4.89 4.56 -10.47
C LEU A 124 -4.87 5.91 -9.75
N LYS A 125 -4.13 6.86 -10.31
CA LYS A 125 -4.07 8.23 -9.82
C LYS A 125 -5.04 9.13 -10.61
N GLY A 126 -5.59 10.15 -9.96
CA GLY A 126 -6.43 11.15 -10.61
C GLY A 126 -5.72 11.86 -11.78
N GLU A 127 -4.44 12.19 -11.62
CA GLU A 127 -3.60 12.79 -12.66
C GLU A 127 -3.54 11.93 -13.95
N ASP A 128 -3.48 10.60 -13.79
CA ASP A 128 -3.48 9.67 -14.93
C ASP A 128 -4.82 9.74 -15.69
N LEU A 129 -5.94 9.85 -14.96
CA LEU A 129 -7.27 10.01 -15.55
C LEU A 129 -7.44 11.35 -16.27
N GLU A 130 -6.94 12.45 -15.71
CA GLU A 130 -6.99 13.78 -16.32
C GLU A 130 -6.24 13.83 -17.66
N THR A 131 -5.16 13.06 -17.77
CA THR A 131 -4.41 12.93 -19.03
C THR A 131 -5.04 11.93 -19.99
N PHE A 132 -5.75 10.94 -19.47
CA PHE A 132 -6.35 9.85 -20.24
C PHE A 132 -7.68 10.21 -20.88
N CYS A 133 -8.55 10.92 -20.18
CA CYS A 133 -9.90 11.27 -20.65
C CYS A 133 -10.24 12.76 -20.40
N ARG A 134 -11.39 13.21 -20.94
CA ARG A 134 -11.90 14.58 -20.75
C ARG A 134 -13.03 14.66 -19.72
N LEU A 135 -13.10 13.69 -18.80
CA LEU A 135 -14.11 13.72 -17.74
C LEU A 135 -13.77 14.81 -16.70
N SER A 136 -14.80 15.48 -16.20
CA SER A 136 -14.63 16.41 -15.09
C SER A 136 -14.26 15.67 -13.80
N ARG A 137 -13.57 16.34 -12.89
CA ARG A 137 -13.22 15.79 -11.57
C ARG A 137 -14.45 15.27 -10.83
N SER A 138 -15.56 16.03 -10.84
CA SER A 138 -16.81 15.60 -10.20
C SER A 138 -17.39 14.32 -10.81
N ARG A 139 -17.28 14.15 -12.14
CA ARG A 139 -17.72 12.93 -12.80
C ARG A 139 -16.87 11.72 -12.42
N VAL A 140 -15.54 11.88 -12.38
CA VAL A 140 -14.60 10.84 -11.95
C VAL A 140 -14.86 10.45 -10.50
N GLU A 141 -15.07 11.41 -9.61
CA GLU A 141 -15.39 11.14 -8.20
C GLU A 141 -16.72 10.37 -8.05
N ALA A 142 -17.76 10.75 -8.80
CA ALA A 142 -19.04 10.05 -8.79
C ALA A 142 -18.91 8.58 -9.26
N LEU A 143 -18.16 8.36 -10.35
CA LEU A 143 -17.88 7.01 -10.85
C LEU A 143 -17.08 6.19 -9.84
N SER A 144 -16.08 6.80 -9.18
CA SER A 144 -15.27 6.15 -8.18
C SER A 144 -16.08 5.70 -6.96
N ARG A 145 -17.01 6.56 -6.49
CA ARG A 145 -17.93 6.23 -5.38
C ARG A 145 -18.86 5.07 -5.74
N ALA A 146 -19.46 5.11 -6.93
CA ALA A 146 -20.31 4.02 -7.39
C ALA A 146 -19.58 2.68 -7.46
N LEU A 147 -18.32 2.69 -7.95
CA LEU A 147 -17.47 1.48 -8.00
C LEU A 147 -17.06 1.01 -6.60
N GLU A 148 -16.88 1.92 -5.64
CA GLU A 148 -16.59 1.58 -4.25
C GLU A 148 -17.81 0.98 -3.54
N GLU A 149 -19.01 1.55 -3.75
CA GLU A 149 -20.28 1.02 -3.23
C GLU A 149 -20.55 -0.40 -3.75
N GLU A 150 -20.18 -0.69 -5.00
CA GLU A 150 -20.23 -2.04 -5.57
C GLU A 150 -19.11 -2.97 -5.05
N GLY A 151 -18.17 -2.46 -4.26
CA GLY A 151 -17.04 -3.24 -3.72
C GLY A 151 -15.95 -3.59 -4.72
N LEU A 152 -15.91 -2.94 -5.90
CA LEU A 152 -14.96 -3.24 -6.98
C LEU A 152 -13.64 -2.48 -6.82
N VAL A 153 -13.68 -1.31 -6.20
CA VAL A 153 -12.50 -0.49 -5.90
C VAL A 153 -12.51 -0.02 -4.45
N ARG A 154 -11.36 0.50 -4.01
CA ARG A 154 -11.22 1.26 -2.75
C ARG A 154 -10.63 2.62 -3.06
N ILE A 155 -11.25 3.65 -2.52
CA ILE A 155 -10.77 5.02 -2.60
C ILE A 155 -9.80 5.26 -1.46
N LEU A 156 -8.54 5.56 -1.80
CA LEU A 156 -7.49 5.82 -0.80
C LEU A 156 -7.42 7.30 -0.42
N GLY A 157 -7.96 8.17 -1.24
CA GLY A 157 -8.04 9.61 -1.04
C GLY A 157 -8.68 10.28 -2.26
N PHE A 158 -9.21 11.49 -2.06
CA PHE A 158 -9.79 12.32 -3.13
C PHE A 158 -8.87 13.49 -3.53
N ASP A 159 -7.92 13.86 -2.68
CA ASP A 159 -6.98 14.96 -2.95
C ASP A 159 -5.56 14.58 -2.52
N PRO A 160 -4.75 14.07 -3.43
CA PRO A 160 -5.08 13.65 -4.81
C PRO A 160 -5.93 12.37 -4.84
N LEU A 161 -6.78 12.23 -5.87
CA LEU A 161 -7.57 11.00 -6.07
C LEU A 161 -6.65 9.81 -6.29
N ARG A 162 -6.89 8.73 -5.55
CA ARG A 162 -6.20 7.45 -5.68
C ARG A 162 -7.17 6.30 -5.49
N LEU A 163 -7.15 5.38 -6.43
CA LEU A 163 -8.00 4.18 -6.44
C LEU A 163 -7.12 2.92 -6.47
N VAL A 164 -7.59 1.87 -5.82
CA VAL A 164 -7.03 0.52 -5.97
C VAL A 164 -8.19 -0.46 -6.17
N SER A 165 -8.05 -1.43 -7.09
CA SER A 165 -9.10 -2.43 -7.27
C SER A 165 -9.13 -3.44 -6.12
N GLN A 166 -10.32 -3.92 -5.79
CA GLN A 166 -10.49 -4.97 -4.77
C GLN A 166 -9.65 -6.21 -5.10
N ALA A 167 -9.63 -6.61 -6.38
CA ALA A 167 -8.82 -7.75 -6.84
C ALA A 167 -7.31 -7.55 -6.60
N SER A 168 -6.78 -6.33 -6.84
CA SER A 168 -5.38 -6.02 -6.57
C SER A 168 -5.07 -6.00 -5.08
N LEU A 169 -6.01 -5.53 -4.27
CA LEU A 169 -5.89 -5.51 -2.81
C LEU A 169 -5.88 -6.93 -2.24
N ASP A 170 -6.77 -7.81 -2.71
CA ASP A 170 -6.83 -9.21 -2.30
C ASP A 170 -5.58 -9.98 -2.73
N PHE A 171 -5.07 -9.70 -3.94
CA PHE A 171 -3.80 -10.25 -4.40
C PHE A 171 -2.64 -9.80 -3.49
N LEU A 172 -2.58 -8.52 -3.10
CA LEU A 172 -1.55 -8.02 -2.19
C LEU A 172 -1.65 -8.69 -0.82
N ARG A 173 -2.86 -8.86 -0.27
CA ARG A 173 -3.11 -9.54 1.01
C ARG A 173 -2.61 -10.99 0.98
N ALA A 174 -2.89 -11.73 -0.09
CA ALA A 174 -2.38 -13.08 -0.27
C ALA A 174 -0.84 -13.11 -0.35
N ARG A 175 -0.23 -12.14 -1.04
CA ARG A 175 1.23 -12.01 -1.12
C ARG A 175 1.86 -11.67 0.22
N ILE A 176 1.25 -10.81 1.04
CA ILE A 176 1.71 -10.50 2.40
C ILE A 176 1.71 -11.78 3.25
N ALA A 177 0.60 -12.51 3.30
CA ALA A 177 0.50 -13.74 4.06
C ALA A 177 1.55 -14.79 3.63
N SER A 178 1.72 -14.98 2.32
CA SER A 178 2.74 -15.89 1.77
C SER A 178 4.17 -15.43 2.07
N PHE A 179 4.42 -14.13 2.07
CA PHE A 179 5.72 -13.59 2.45
C PHE A 179 6.02 -13.84 3.93
N LEU A 180 5.07 -13.54 4.81
CA LEU A 180 5.21 -13.73 6.25
C LEU A 180 5.43 -15.20 6.60
N ALA A 181 4.67 -16.13 6.00
CA ALA A 181 4.85 -17.56 6.21
C ALA A 181 6.27 -18.05 5.83
N ARG A 182 6.82 -17.55 4.72
CA ARG A 182 8.20 -17.87 4.32
C ARG A 182 9.22 -17.19 5.24
N HIS A 183 8.96 -15.96 5.66
CA HIS A 183 9.82 -15.22 6.57
C HIS A 183 9.95 -15.93 7.92
N HIS A 184 8.84 -16.41 8.49
CA HIS A 184 8.84 -17.17 9.74
C HIS A 184 9.61 -18.48 9.63
N LYS A 185 9.49 -19.20 8.51
CA LYS A 185 10.30 -20.41 8.27
C LYS A 185 11.80 -20.11 8.16
N ALA A 186 12.17 -19.01 7.51
CA ALA A 186 13.56 -18.62 7.33
C ALA A 186 14.18 -18.00 8.60
N HIS A 187 13.36 -17.37 9.44
CA HIS A 187 13.79 -16.64 10.63
C HIS A 187 12.89 -16.93 11.84
N PRO A 188 12.87 -18.19 12.33
CA PRO A 188 11.93 -18.61 13.38
C PRO A 188 12.10 -17.86 14.70
N GLY A 189 13.30 -17.32 14.97
CA GLY A 189 13.57 -16.52 16.16
C GLY A 189 13.29 -15.02 16.02
N ARG A 190 12.69 -14.57 14.92
CA ARG A 190 12.36 -13.15 14.73
C ARG A 190 10.87 -12.91 14.95
N ARG A 191 10.56 -11.79 15.60
CA ARG A 191 9.19 -11.33 15.92
C ARG A 191 8.27 -11.18 14.68
N GLY A 192 8.83 -10.94 13.51
CA GLY A 192 8.09 -10.72 12.27
C GLY A 192 8.94 -9.99 11.24
N ALA A 193 8.29 -9.42 10.24
CA ALA A 193 8.92 -8.60 9.21
C ALA A 193 8.58 -7.12 9.44
N ALA A 194 9.57 -6.24 9.35
CA ALA A 194 9.35 -4.80 9.40
C ALA A 194 8.51 -4.34 8.20
N ILE A 195 7.66 -3.33 8.39
CA ILE A 195 6.76 -2.79 7.35
C ILE A 195 7.57 -2.29 6.14
N GLU A 196 8.73 -1.69 6.36
CA GLU A 196 9.64 -1.21 5.31
C GLU A 196 10.17 -2.36 4.43
N VAL A 197 10.40 -3.53 5.05
CA VAL A 197 10.80 -4.75 4.32
C VAL A 197 9.66 -5.24 3.43
N LEU A 198 8.42 -5.23 3.94
CA LEU A 198 7.23 -5.59 3.17
C LEU A 198 7.02 -4.63 2.00
N GLU A 199 7.10 -3.32 2.22
CA GLU A 199 6.97 -2.28 1.19
C GLU A 199 7.97 -2.52 0.05
N LYS A 200 9.24 -2.69 0.38
CA LYS A 200 10.31 -2.92 -0.59
C LYS A 200 10.15 -4.26 -1.34
N LYS A 201 9.83 -5.33 -0.63
CA LYS A 201 9.74 -6.68 -1.23
C LYS A 201 8.48 -6.89 -2.06
N LEU A 202 7.38 -6.23 -1.71
CA LEU A 202 6.12 -6.34 -2.42
C LEU A 202 5.95 -5.27 -3.49
N ALA A 203 6.84 -4.27 -3.52
CA ALA A 203 6.79 -3.12 -4.43
C ALA A 203 5.41 -2.43 -4.42
N ALA A 204 4.78 -2.34 -3.25
CA ALA A 204 3.46 -1.74 -3.07
C ALA A 204 3.59 -0.34 -2.45
N PRO A 205 2.80 0.64 -2.89
CA PRO A 205 2.76 1.94 -2.22
C PRO A 205 2.38 1.78 -0.75
N ARG A 206 3.03 2.56 0.13
CA ARG A 206 2.81 2.48 1.58
C ARG A 206 1.34 2.60 1.97
N THR A 207 0.57 3.48 1.31
CA THR A 207 -0.87 3.66 1.56
C THR A 207 -1.67 2.39 1.28
N VAL A 208 -1.38 1.68 0.17
CA VAL A 208 -2.05 0.43 -0.20
C VAL A 208 -1.61 -0.70 0.73
N LEU A 209 -0.31 -0.76 1.08
CA LEU A 209 0.23 -1.74 2.02
C LEU A 209 -0.42 -1.62 3.40
N VAL A 210 -0.49 -0.40 3.96
CA VAL A 210 -1.12 -0.15 5.26
C VAL A 210 -2.61 -0.53 5.24
N LEU A 211 -3.33 -0.22 4.17
CA LEU A 211 -4.72 -0.67 4.01
C LEU A 211 -4.83 -2.20 4.02
N ALA A 212 -3.98 -2.88 3.25
CA ALA A 212 -3.96 -4.35 3.19
C ALA A 212 -3.65 -4.98 4.56
N LEU A 213 -2.69 -4.43 5.31
CA LEU A 213 -2.35 -4.88 6.66
C LEU A 213 -3.49 -4.67 7.64
N ARG A 214 -4.16 -3.51 7.62
CA ARG A 214 -5.34 -3.24 8.45
C ARG A 214 -6.48 -4.24 8.19
N LEU A 215 -6.71 -4.58 6.92
CA LEU A 215 -7.72 -5.57 6.58
C LEU A 215 -7.35 -6.97 7.08
N LEU A 216 -6.09 -7.39 6.92
CA LEU A 216 -5.60 -8.66 7.46
C LEU A 216 -5.67 -8.71 8.99
N ALA A 217 -5.35 -7.61 9.67
CA ALA A 217 -5.47 -7.51 11.12
C ALA A 217 -6.94 -7.58 11.59
N LYS A 218 -7.86 -6.89 10.88
CA LYS A 218 -9.31 -6.97 11.16
C LYS A 218 -9.86 -8.39 11.01
N GLU A 219 -9.29 -9.17 10.10
CA GLU A 219 -9.63 -10.60 9.92
C GLU A 219 -8.92 -11.53 10.92
N GLY A 220 -8.13 -10.98 11.82
CA GLY A 220 -7.35 -11.78 12.78
C GLY A 220 -6.22 -12.61 12.15
N ARG A 221 -5.78 -12.28 10.94
CA ARG A 221 -4.75 -13.04 10.20
C ARG A 221 -3.33 -12.56 10.45
N THR A 222 -3.17 -11.29 10.83
CA THR A 222 -1.87 -10.70 11.16
C THR A 222 -1.97 -9.85 12.42
N VAL A 223 -0.85 -9.73 13.11
CA VAL A 223 -0.66 -8.82 14.24
C VAL A 223 0.48 -7.87 13.89
N GLU A 224 0.29 -6.59 14.20
CA GLU A 224 1.32 -5.55 14.11
C GLU A 224 1.72 -5.17 15.53
N ASP A 225 3.01 -5.27 15.82
CA ASP A 225 3.57 -4.93 17.10
C ASP A 225 4.96 -4.31 16.95
N GLY A 226 5.14 -3.11 17.48
CA GLY A 226 6.42 -2.38 17.45
C GLY A 226 6.98 -2.15 16.03
N GLY A 227 6.12 -1.96 15.00
CA GLY A 227 6.53 -1.78 13.61
C GLY A 227 6.88 -3.08 12.87
N TYR A 228 6.68 -4.23 13.51
CA TYR A 228 6.81 -5.55 12.90
C TYR A 228 5.45 -6.18 12.68
N VAL A 229 5.33 -6.94 11.60
CA VAL A 229 4.10 -7.67 11.25
C VAL A 229 4.39 -9.16 11.22
N HIS A 230 3.53 -9.95 11.85
CA HIS A 230 3.59 -11.41 11.82
C HIS A 230 2.20 -12.03 11.60
N LEU A 231 2.16 -13.32 11.25
CA LEU A 231 0.91 -14.07 11.23
C LEU A 231 0.40 -14.27 12.65
N SER A 232 -0.89 -14.22 12.85
CA SER A 232 -1.52 -14.32 14.19
C SER A 232 -1.30 -15.65 14.88
N ASP A 233 -1.09 -16.73 14.10
CA ASP A 233 -0.81 -18.08 14.59
C ASP A 233 0.69 -18.35 14.77
N PHE A 234 1.55 -17.40 14.43
CA PHE A 234 2.99 -17.55 14.57
C PHE A 234 3.42 -17.33 16.02
N GLN A 235 4.15 -18.28 16.54
CA GLN A 235 4.84 -18.21 17.83
C GLN A 235 6.31 -18.52 17.62
N ILE A 236 7.19 -17.81 18.32
CA ILE A 236 8.62 -18.08 18.28
C ILE A 236 8.88 -19.40 19.00
N PRO A 237 9.38 -20.45 18.31
CA PRO A 237 9.62 -21.73 18.94
C PRO A 237 10.80 -21.62 19.92
N LEU A 238 10.62 -22.09 21.15
CA LEU A 238 11.64 -22.15 22.19
C LEU A 238 12.01 -23.59 22.49
N SER A 239 13.30 -23.85 22.71
CA SER A 239 13.75 -25.08 23.29
C SER A 239 13.52 -25.09 24.82
N PRO A 240 13.51 -26.27 25.50
CA PRO A 240 13.42 -26.32 26.96
C PRO A 240 14.53 -25.53 27.67
N ALA A 241 15.72 -25.46 27.08
CA ALA A 241 16.82 -24.65 27.60
C ALA A 241 16.51 -23.14 27.44
N ASP A 242 15.87 -22.73 26.34
CA ASP A 242 15.48 -21.36 26.12
C ASP A 242 14.37 -20.91 27.07
N GLU A 243 13.41 -21.79 27.39
CA GLU A 243 12.39 -21.51 28.41
C GLU A 243 13.00 -21.24 29.79
N LYS A 244 14.01 -22.01 30.21
CA LYS A 244 14.73 -21.72 31.45
C LYS A 244 15.42 -20.38 31.42
N THR A 245 16.14 -20.09 30.34
CA THR A 245 16.82 -18.79 30.15
C THR A 245 15.80 -17.64 30.09
N LEU A 246 14.61 -17.87 29.53
CA LEU A 246 13.53 -16.87 29.47
C LEU A 246 13.03 -16.51 30.86
N VAL A 247 12.86 -17.51 31.76
CA VAL A 247 12.46 -17.28 33.16
C VAL A 247 13.54 -16.48 33.91
N GLU A 248 14.81 -16.82 33.71
CA GLU A 248 15.93 -16.07 34.31
C GLU A 248 15.96 -14.63 33.81
N LEU A 249 15.79 -14.44 32.50
CA LEU A 249 15.71 -13.11 31.87
C LEU A 249 14.55 -12.29 32.42
N GLU A 250 13.34 -12.88 32.53
CA GLU A 250 12.16 -12.22 33.11
C GLU A 250 12.44 -11.79 34.54
N GLY A 251 13.03 -12.68 35.35
CA GLY A 251 13.44 -12.41 36.73
C GLY A 251 14.44 -11.25 36.85
N MET A 252 15.43 -11.17 35.94
CA MET A 252 16.38 -10.06 35.91
C MET A 252 15.71 -8.72 35.56
N VAL A 253 14.77 -8.71 34.58
CA VAL A 253 14.03 -7.50 34.24
C VAL A 253 13.07 -7.07 35.34
N LEU A 254 12.46 -8.02 36.04
CA LEU A 254 11.56 -7.76 37.16
C LEU A 254 12.33 -7.21 38.39
N SER A 255 13.51 -7.77 38.69
CA SER A 255 14.34 -7.32 39.84
C SER A 255 15.02 -5.98 39.59
N GLY A 256 15.17 -5.59 38.34
CA GLY A 256 15.72 -4.29 37.95
C GLY A 256 14.71 -3.17 38.17
N GLU A 257 14.67 -2.61 39.38
CA GLU A 257 13.79 -1.49 39.70
C GLU A 257 13.68 -0.46 38.57
N PHE A 258 12.48 -0.30 38.00
CA PHE A 258 12.14 0.74 37.01
C PHE A 258 13.10 0.84 35.80
N GLY A 259 13.56 -0.29 35.26
CA GLY A 259 14.33 -0.28 34.00
C GLY A 259 15.82 0.03 34.18
N ARG A 260 16.38 -0.17 35.36
CA ARG A 260 17.83 0.02 35.60
C ARG A 260 18.68 -1.14 35.05
N VAL A 261 18.07 -2.18 34.49
CA VAL A 261 18.83 -3.32 33.94
C VAL A 261 19.34 -2.95 32.55
N ARG A 262 20.65 -2.97 32.37
CA ARG A 262 21.27 -2.75 31.05
C ARG A 262 21.26 -4.06 30.27
N LEU A 263 20.88 -3.99 29.01
CA LEU A 263 20.89 -5.17 28.13
C LEU A 263 22.25 -5.84 28.03
N ASP A 264 23.33 -5.06 28.08
CA ASP A 264 24.69 -5.59 28.06
C ASP A 264 25.02 -6.41 29.31
N ASP A 265 24.53 -5.99 30.48
CA ASP A 265 24.72 -6.72 31.74
C ASP A 265 23.92 -8.03 31.72
N ILE A 266 22.69 -8.01 31.25
CA ILE A 266 21.88 -9.23 31.03
C ILE A 266 22.60 -10.19 30.10
N ARG A 267 23.07 -9.67 28.96
CA ARG A 267 23.75 -10.45 27.93
C ARG A 267 25.01 -11.13 28.50
N ALA A 268 25.80 -10.37 29.28
CA ALA A 268 27.01 -10.89 29.91
C ALA A 268 26.71 -11.95 30.96
N THR A 269 25.71 -11.71 31.81
CA THR A 269 25.31 -12.64 32.90
C THR A 269 24.75 -13.95 32.35
N LEU A 270 23.86 -13.87 31.37
CA LEU A 270 23.24 -15.07 30.76
C LEU A 270 24.08 -15.66 29.61
N LYS A 271 25.26 -15.10 29.32
CA LYS A 271 26.18 -15.54 28.25
C LYS A 271 25.49 -15.67 26.89
N LEU A 272 24.60 -14.72 26.55
CA LEU A 272 23.80 -14.75 25.34
C LEU A 272 24.49 -14.00 24.19
N THR A 273 24.24 -14.46 22.96
CA THR A 273 24.50 -13.64 21.77
C THR A 273 23.46 -12.53 21.69
N SER A 274 23.78 -11.41 21.05
CA SER A 274 22.83 -10.31 20.83
C SER A 274 21.55 -10.79 20.11
N ALA A 275 21.69 -11.66 19.11
CA ALA A 275 20.56 -12.24 18.39
C ALA A 275 19.65 -13.09 19.30
N LYS A 276 20.23 -13.88 20.18
CA LYS A 276 19.47 -14.74 21.11
C LYS A 276 18.74 -13.90 22.15
N LEU A 277 19.41 -12.89 22.72
CA LEU A 277 18.76 -11.95 23.65
C LEU A 277 17.58 -11.26 23.00
N GLN A 278 17.72 -10.73 21.79
CA GLN A 278 16.62 -10.11 21.05
C GLN A 278 15.44 -11.07 20.81
N THR A 279 15.73 -12.34 20.50
CA THR A 279 14.69 -13.37 20.37
C THR A 279 13.93 -13.58 21.67
N LEU A 280 14.62 -13.72 22.81
CA LEU A 280 13.99 -13.94 24.11
C LEU A 280 13.20 -12.71 24.59
N LEU A 281 13.72 -11.52 24.36
CA LEU A 281 12.98 -10.28 24.64
C LEU A 281 11.70 -10.18 23.79
N ALA A 282 11.78 -10.55 22.51
CA ALA A 282 10.61 -10.59 21.65
C ALA A 282 9.52 -11.52 22.19
N VAL A 283 9.92 -12.70 22.71
CA VAL A 283 8.98 -13.64 23.35
C VAL A 283 8.38 -13.07 24.63
N LEU A 284 9.18 -12.43 25.49
CA LEU A 284 8.65 -11.78 26.70
C LEU A 284 7.66 -10.68 26.38
N ALA A 285 7.93 -9.89 25.33
CA ALA A 285 7.02 -8.85 24.86
C ALA A 285 5.71 -9.44 24.29
N GLU A 286 5.80 -10.52 23.48
CA GLU A 286 4.64 -11.26 22.97
C GLU A 286 3.80 -11.85 24.11
N ARG A 287 4.44 -12.38 25.14
CA ARG A 287 3.79 -12.86 26.38
C ARG A 287 3.31 -11.72 27.29
N LYS A 288 3.45 -10.45 26.87
CA LYS A 288 3.09 -9.25 27.64
C LYS A 288 3.77 -9.15 29.01
N LYS A 289 4.95 -9.75 29.15
CA LYS A 289 5.75 -9.71 30.38
C LYS A 289 6.61 -8.47 30.48
N ILE A 290 7.03 -7.94 29.31
CA ILE A 290 7.82 -6.71 29.22
C ILE A 290 7.20 -5.78 28.20
N VAL A 291 7.54 -4.48 28.34
CA VAL A 291 7.23 -3.43 27.38
C VAL A 291 8.53 -2.80 26.92
N GLU A 292 8.69 -2.70 25.61
CA GLU A 292 9.80 -2.00 24.96
C GLU A 292 9.35 -0.55 24.70
N GLY A 293 10.09 0.40 25.22
CA GLY A 293 9.86 1.82 25.00
C GLY A 293 10.82 2.42 23.99
N VAL A 294 10.64 3.71 23.70
CA VAL A 294 11.54 4.47 22.83
C VAL A 294 12.93 4.55 23.45
N GLY A 295 13.99 4.19 22.69
CA GLY A 295 15.40 4.35 23.10
C GLY A 295 15.98 3.21 23.95
N GLU A 296 15.83 1.95 23.51
CA GLU A 296 16.40 0.75 24.17
C GLU A 296 15.96 0.53 25.64
N PHE A 297 14.79 1.03 25.96
CA PHE A 297 14.20 0.94 27.27
C PHE A 297 13.32 -0.30 27.38
N ILE A 298 13.58 -1.15 28.37
CA ILE A 298 12.79 -2.34 28.69
C ILE A 298 12.27 -2.24 30.11
N LEU A 299 10.96 -2.43 30.28
CA LEU A 299 10.29 -2.39 31.55
C LEU A 299 9.45 -3.66 31.73
N HIS A 300 9.51 -4.29 32.90
CA HIS A 300 8.58 -5.36 33.23
C HIS A 300 7.15 -4.80 33.35
N ALA A 301 6.15 -5.57 32.86
CA ALA A 301 4.75 -5.14 32.85
C ALA A 301 4.25 -4.78 34.25
N THR A 302 4.66 -5.51 35.28
CA THR A 302 4.31 -5.21 36.70
C THR A 302 4.72 -3.79 37.12
N TRP A 303 5.90 -3.34 36.69
CA TRP A 303 6.35 -1.98 36.99
C TRP A 303 5.57 -0.91 36.21
N LEU A 304 5.18 -1.21 34.98
CA LEU A 304 4.32 -0.33 34.19
C LEU A 304 2.95 -0.18 34.85
N ASP A 305 2.34 -1.29 35.28
CA ASP A 305 1.05 -1.29 35.98
C ASP A 305 1.12 -0.46 37.27
N GLU A 306 2.22 -0.60 38.02
CA GLU A 306 2.44 0.20 39.23
C GLU A 306 2.59 1.70 38.92
N ILE A 307 3.30 2.06 37.84
CA ILE A 307 3.42 3.45 37.41
C ILE A 307 2.06 4.00 37.00
N VAL A 308 1.28 3.27 36.21
CA VAL A 308 -0.08 3.65 35.80
C VAL A 308 -0.95 3.88 37.04
N ARG A 309 -0.90 2.97 38.01
CA ARG A 309 -1.61 3.10 39.26
C ARG A 309 -1.21 4.38 40.03
N LYS A 310 0.10 4.61 40.23
CA LYS A 310 0.61 5.83 40.91
C LYS A 310 0.17 7.12 40.21
N VAL A 311 0.17 7.14 38.86
CA VAL A 311 -0.28 8.31 38.09
C VAL A 311 -1.77 8.55 38.30
N ARG A 312 -2.62 7.54 38.25
CA ARG A 312 -4.08 7.65 38.44
C ARG A 312 -4.43 8.02 39.88
N GLU A 313 -3.76 7.45 40.87
CA GLU A 313 -3.98 7.69 42.30
C GLU A 313 -3.37 9.01 42.79
N SER A 314 -2.60 9.70 41.96
CA SER A 314 -1.94 10.96 42.34
C SER A 314 -2.90 12.10 42.71
N GLY A 315 -4.16 12.02 42.33
CA GLY A 315 -5.17 13.07 42.49
C GLY A 315 -4.92 14.33 41.65
N LYS A 316 -3.89 14.32 40.81
CA LYS A 316 -3.56 15.45 39.93
C LYS A 316 -4.35 15.38 38.64
N ARG A 317 -4.77 16.53 38.10
CA ARG A 317 -5.35 16.62 36.76
C ARG A 317 -4.28 16.74 35.66
N GLU A 318 -3.18 17.40 36.00
CA GLU A 318 -2.04 17.63 35.11
C GLU A 318 -0.76 17.08 35.75
N LEU A 319 0.11 16.53 34.92
CA LEU A 319 1.38 15.91 35.30
C LEU A 319 2.53 16.58 34.57
N THR A 320 3.48 17.12 35.32
CA THR A 320 4.77 17.61 34.80
C THR A 320 5.81 16.48 34.79
N VAL A 321 6.91 16.67 34.06
CA VAL A 321 8.06 15.75 34.14
C VAL A 321 8.67 15.74 35.54
N ALA A 322 8.63 16.86 36.27
CA ALA A 322 9.12 16.94 37.62
C ALA A 322 8.25 16.15 38.60
N ASP A 323 6.93 16.24 38.48
CA ASP A 323 6.00 15.40 39.25
C ASP A 323 6.23 13.93 39.03
N PHE A 324 6.34 13.52 37.76
CA PHE A 324 6.58 12.13 37.39
C PHE A 324 7.90 11.60 37.96
N LYS A 325 8.97 12.41 37.93
CA LYS A 325 10.23 12.06 38.57
C LYS A 325 10.10 11.89 40.09
N ALA A 326 9.38 12.80 40.76
CA ALA A 326 9.14 12.69 42.20
C ALA A 326 8.36 11.44 42.58
N MET A 327 7.37 11.05 41.75
CA MET A 327 6.53 9.86 41.97
C MET A 327 7.26 8.54 41.70
N THR A 328 8.16 8.53 40.73
CA THR A 328 8.81 7.28 40.25
C THR A 328 10.27 7.13 40.69
N GLY A 329 10.92 8.21 41.14
CA GLY A 329 12.36 8.25 41.41
C GLY A 329 13.24 8.15 40.15
N LEU A 330 12.66 8.17 38.95
CA LEU A 330 13.39 8.00 37.69
C LEU A 330 14.10 9.29 37.26
N SER A 331 15.27 9.13 36.65
CA SER A 331 15.94 10.25 35.98
C SER A 331 15.18 10.71 34.74
N ARG A 332 15.44 11.95 34.28
CA ARG A 332 14.80 12.51 33.08
C ARG A 332 14.96 11.63 31.82
N LYS A 333 16.10 10.94 31.71
CA LYS A 333 16.41 10.01 30.60
C LYS A 333 15.36 8.90 30.48
N TYR A 334 14.84 8.40 31.60
CA TYR A 334 13.84 7.33 31.65
C TYR A 334 12.41 7.88 31.76
N SER A 335 12.23 9.02 32.42
CA SER A 335 10.90 9.62 32.62
C SER A 335 10.25 10.06 31.31
N ILE A 336 11.03 10.63 30.36
CA ILE A 336 10.47 11.10 29.09
C ILE A 336 9.95 9.96 28.23
N PRO A 337 10.73 8.89 27.93
CA PRO A 337 10.23 7.73 27.18
C PRO A 337 9.01 7.05 27.84
N LEU A 338 8.98 6.95 29.16
CA LEU A 338 7.83 6.38 29.87
C LEU A 338 6.58 7.24 29.75
N LEU A 339 6.71 8.55 29.85
CA LEU A 339 5.59 9.47 29.66
C LEU A 339 5.06 9.41 28.21
N GLU A 340 5.94 9.24 27.22
CA GLU A 340 5.53 9.01 25.82
C GLU A 340 4.80 7.68 25.65
N LEU A 341 5.23 6.63 26.36
CA LEU A 341 4.54 5.36 26.42
C LEU A 341 3.14 5.50 27.04
N LEU A 342 3.01 6.20 28.18
CA LEU A 342 1.72 6.47 28.82
C LEU A 342 0.78 7.30 27.92
N ASP A 343 1.33 8.25 27.15
CA ASP A 343 0.58 9.00 26.13
C ASP A 343 0.04 8.05 25.04
N SER A 344 0.86 7.12 24.55
CA SER A 344 0.46 6.14 23.54
C SER A 344 -0.57 5.12 24.04
N MET A 345 -0.54 4.82 25.34
CA MET A 345 -1.51 3.94 26.01
C MET A 345 -2.82 4.65 26.36
N GLY A 346 -2.92 5.96 26.15
CA GLY A 346 -4.10 6.74 26.52
C GLY A 346 -4.27 6.92 28.05
N VAL A 347 -3.22 6.76 28.81
CA VAL A 347 -3.21 7.05 30.27
C VAL A 347 -3.01 8.52 30.50
N THR A 348 -2.18 9.16 29.65
CA THR A 348 -1.93 10.59 29.67
C THR A 348 -2.07 11.17 28.26
N ARG A 349 -2.19 12.51 28.18
CA ARG A 349 -2.20 13.24 26.90
C ARG A 349 -1.31 14.47 27.01
N ARG A 350 -0.32 14.58 26.15
CA ARG A 350 0.60 15.71 26.13
C ARG A 350 -0.09 17.01 25.72
N LYS A 351 0.14 18.09 26.52
CA LYS A 351 -0.35 19.44 26.31
C LYS A 351 0.78 20.42 26.58
N GLY A 352 1.58 20.71 25.56
CA GLY A 352 2.76 21.58 25.72
C GLY A 352 3.82 20.97 26.65
N SER A 353 4.09 21.62 27.78
CA SER A 353 5.06 21.20 28.82
C SER A 353 4.48 20.25 29.87
N VAL A 354 3.15 20.08 29.92
CA VAL A 354 2.42 19.20 30.84
C VAL A 354 1.66 18.11 30.13
N ARG A 355 1.09 17.17 30.86
CA ARG A 355 0.21 16.12 30.39
C ARG A 355 -1.06 16.08 31.21
N ASP A 356 -2.20 16.03 30.53
CA ASP A 356 -3.47 15.72 31.17
C ASP A 356 -3.51 14.23 31.54
N ILE A 357 -3.97 13.87 32.74
CA ILE A 357 -4.23 12.47 33.15
C ILE A 357 -5.65 12.13 32.69
N LEU A 358 -5.82 10.97 31.98
CA LEU A 358 -7.07 10.55 31.34
C LEU A 358 -7.81 9.48 32.17
#